data_c4b68b0ad95750e8e32a38fbefbdf84e
#
_entry.id   c4b68b0ad95750e8e32a38fbefbdf84e
#
_cell.length_a   1.000
_cell.length_b   1.000
_cell.length_c   1.000
_cell.angle_alpha   90.00
_cell.angle_beta   90.00
_cell.angle_gamma   90.00
#
_symmetry.space_group_name_H-M   'P 1'
#
loop_
_entity.id
_entity.type
_entity.pdbx_description
1 polymer ?
#
loop_
_entity_poly.entity_id
_entity_poly.type
_entity_poly.pdbx_seq_one_letter_code
_entity_poly.pdbx_strand_id
1 'polypeptide(L)'
;DLDNINDQIDKTKDNITVLEEKLSGVMKQIQSLNAEIAEYENDIADLDTQIDSLNAQINEAEIGIKDAEEKYNHQLELLKTRIAALYEAGDTTYLDVLLSSKSITDFIDKYYTISEILESDKNLMGQMEDTRVKLEESKQVLETGKEQIEALKKSKVDTANSLKQSQAVKQT
;
A
#
# COMPACT_ATOMS: atom_id res chain seq x y z
N ASP A 1 -34.15 -60.00 45.65
CA ASP A 1 -32.76 -59.54 45.66
C ASP A 1 -32.07 -59.59 44.28
N LEU A 2 -32.21 -60.69 43.55
CA LEU A 2 -31.56 -60.80 42.22
C LEU A 2 -32.21 -59.90 41.15
N ASP A 3 -33.51 -59.73 41.14
CA ASP A 3 -34.23 -58.87 40.22
C ASP A 3 -33.85 -57.40 40.41
N ASN A 4 -33.68 -56.95 41.66
CA ASN A 4 -33.21 -55.58 41.95
C ASN A 4 -31.78 -55.36 41.49
N ILE A 5 -30.91 -56.37 41.56
CA ILE A 5 -29.52 -56.26 41.07
C ILE A 5 -29.51 -56.18 39.54
N ASN A 6 -30.31 -56.96 38.87
CA ASN A 6 -30.43 -56.90 37.41
C ASN A 6 -30.96 -55.55 36.92
N ASP A 7 -31.98 -55.00 37.55
CA ASP A 7 -32.50 -53.67 37.26
C ASP A 7 -31.42 -52.54 37.47
N GLN A 8 -30.59 -52.70 38.49
CA GLN A 8 -29.48 -51.75 38.70
C GLN A 8 -28.36 -51.89 37.63
N ILE A 9 -28.10 -53.11 37.20
CA ILE A 9 -27.13 -53.37 36.10
C ILE A 9 -27.62 -52.74 34.80
N ASP A 10 -28.88 -52.93 34.44
CA ASP A 10 -29.43 -52.38 33.20
C ASP A 10 -29.46 -50.82 33.21
N LYS A 11 -29.90 -50.22 34.34
CA LYS A 11 -29.79 -48.74 34.50
C LYS A 11 -28.36 -48.23 34.41
N THR A 12 -27.40 -49.00 34.90
CA THR A 12 -25.98 -48.61 34.84
C THR A 12 -25.46 -48.73 33.38
N LYS A 13 -25.85 -49.75 32.63
CA LYS A 13 -25.52 -49.89 31.21
C LYS A 13 -26.10 -48.74 30.37
N ASP A 14 -27.38 -48.40 30.61
CA ASP A 14 -28.03 -47.26 29.93
C ASP A 14 -27.30 -45.97 30.23
N ASN A 15 -26.92 -45.70 31.48
CA ASN A 15 -26.14 -44.55 31.86
C ASN A 15 -24.76 -44.51 31.20
N ILE A 16 -24.08 -45.65 31.08
CA ILE A 16 -22.80 -45.77 30.38
C ILE A 16 -22.97 -45.42 28.90
N THR A 17 -23.98 -45.96 28.23
CA THR A 17 -24.26 -45.62 26.82
C THR A 17 -24.51 -44.15 26.61
N VAL A 18 -25.32 -43.50 27.46
CA VAL A 18 -25.57 -42.06 27.41
C VAL A 18 -24.29 -41.24 27.65
N LEU A 19 -23.42 -41.67 28.55
CA LEU A 19 -22.13 -41.01 28.81
C LEU A 19 -21.16 -41.17 27.63
N GLU A 20 -21.13 -42.35 26.99
CA GLU A 20 -20.31 -42.60 25.80
C GLU A 20 -20.76 -41.73 24.61
N GLU A 21 -22.06 -41.56 24.40
CA GLU A 21 -22.62 -40.67 23.37
C GLU A 21 -22.26 -39.22 23.65
N LYS A 22 -22.40 -38.76 24.90
CA LYS A 22 -21.99 -37.39 25.32
C LYS A 22 -20.49 -37.18 25.11
N LEU A 23 -19.67 -38.13 25.51
CA LEU A 23 -18.21 -38.06 25.32
C LEU A 23 -17.84 -37.96 23.82
N SER A 24 -18.47 -38.78 22.99
CA SER A 24 -18.30 -38.73 21.54
C SER A 24 -18.70 -37.35 20.98
N GLY A 25 -19.81 -36.79 21.45
CA GLY A 25 -20.27 -35.45 21.08
C GLY A 25 -19.26 -34.36 21.44
N VAL A 26 -18.76 -34.38 22.67
CA VAL A 26 -17.74 -33.42 23.15
C VAL A 26 -16.43 -33.56 22.36
N MET A 27 -15.99 -34.79 22.08
CA MET A 27 -14.77 -34.98 21.25
C MET A 27 -14.92 -34.40 19.86
N LYS A 28 -16.06 -34.54 19.19
CA LYS A 28 -16.33 -33.91 17.89
C LYS A 28 -16.33 -32.40 17.97
N GLN A 29 -16.90 -31.80 19.02
CA GLN A 29 -16.84 -30.34 19.24
C GLN A 29 -15.43 -29.85 19.43
N ILE A 30 -14.61 -30.55 20.21
CA ILE A 30 -13.20 -30.22 20.40
C ILE A 30 -12.43 -30.29 19.08
N GLN A 31 -12.69 -31.29 18.25
CA GLN A 31 -12.06 -31.38 16.92
C GLN A 31 -12.44 -30.23 16.01
N SER A 32 -13.73 -29.85 15.98
CA SER A 32 -14.20 -28.68 15.22
C SER A 32 -13.55 -27.39 15.70
N LEU A 33 -13.52 -27.15 17.01
CA LEU A 33 -12.88 -25.97 17.59
C LEU A 33 -11.37 -25.92 17.31
N ASN A 34 -10.69 -27.07 17.31
CA ASN A 34 -9.27 -27.12 16.95
C ASN A 34 -9.05 -26.72 15.49
N ALA A 35 -9.92 -27.15 14.58
CA ALA A 35 -9.84 -26.75 13.18
C ALA A 35 -10.09 -25.25 12.99
N GLU A 36 -11.10 -24.68 13.65
CA GLU A 36 -11.37 -23.25 13.63
C GLU A 36 -10.21 -22.43 14.21
N ILE A 37 -9.63 -22.88 15.30
CA ILE A 37 -8.45 -22.22 15.91
C ILE A 37 -7.29 -22.19 14.93
N ALA A 38 -6.99 -23.32 14.27
CA ALA A 38 -5.91 -23.40 13.28
C ALA A 38 -6.18 -22.49 12.07
N GLU A 39 -7.43 -22.37 11.62
CA GLU A 39 -7.83 -21.47 10.55
C GLU A 39 -7.60 -20.00 10.96
N TYR A 40 -8.05 -19.58 12.13
CA TYR A 40 -7.83 -18.21 12.62
C TYR A 40 -6.34 -17.88 12.82
N GLU A 41 -5.53 -18.83 13.28
CA GLU A 41 -4.08 -18.66 13.41
C GLU A 41 -3.41 -18.45 12.05
N ASN A 42 -3.82 -19.19 11.02
CA ASN A 42 -3.36 -19.00 9.65
C ASN A 42 -3.81 -17.66 9.08
N ASP A 43 -5.08 -17.28 9.27
CA ASP A 43 -5.60 -15.98 8.81
C ASP A 43 -4.83 -14.81 9.43
N ILE A 44 -4.50 -14.90 10.71
CA ILE A 44 -3.69 -13.89 11.39
C ILE A 44 -2.29 -13.79 10.78
N ALA A 45 -1.65 -14.91 10.49
CA ALA A 45 -0.33 -14.94 9.88
C ALA A 45 -0.34 -14.37 8.45
N ASP A 46 -1.37 -14.68 7.67
CA ASP A 46 -1.56 -14.12 6.32
C ASP A 46 -1.82 -12.61 6.36
N LEU A 47 -2.64 -12.14 7.30
CA LEU A 47 -2.89 -10.71 7.51
C LEU A 47 -1.60 -9.97 7.90
N ASP A 48 -0.76 -10.57 8.74
CA ASP A 48 0.55 -9.99 9.10
C ASP A 48 1.45 -9.86 7.87
N THR A 49 1.52 -10.89 7.04
CA THR A 49 2.30 -10.88 5.80
C THR A 49 1.82 -9.78 4.84
N GLN A 50 0.50 -9.61 4.70
CA GLN A 50 -0.08 -8.56 3.87
C GLN A 50 0.22 -7.16 4.41
N ILE A 51 0.12 -6.96 5.72
CA ILE A 51 0.45 -5.69 6.39
C ILE A 51 1.94 -5.35 6.18
N ASP A 52 2.84 -6.30 6.33
CA ASP A 52 4.27 -6.09 6.14
C ASP A 52 4.60 -5.73 4.68
N SER A 53 3.98 -6.41 3.72
CA SER A 53 4.12 -6.10 2.29
C SER A 53 3.63 -4.71 1.95
N LEU A 54 2.47 -4.31 2.46
CA LEU A 54 1.91 -2.96 2.24
C LEU A 54 2.77 -1.88 2.92
N ASN A 55 3.31 -2.14 4.11
CA ASN A 55 4.23 -1.21 4.77
C ASN A 55 5.49 -0.98 3.93
N ALA A 56 6.04 -2.03 3.32
CA ALA A 56 7.20 -1.91 2.42
C ALA A 56 6.86 -1.05 1.19
N GLN A 57 5.70 -1.28 0.56
CA GLN A 57 5.24 -0.48 -0.58
C GLN A 57 5.00 0.99 -0.21
N ILE A 58 4.43 1.25 0.96
CA ILE A 58 4.24 2.61 1.47
C ILE A 58 5.58 3.32 1.65
N ASN A 59 6.56 2.64 2.27
CA ASN A 59 7.88 3.22 2.47
C ASN A 59 8.58 3.54 1.14
N GLU A 60 8.47 2.65 0.14
CA GLU A 60 8.99 2.89 -1.20
C GLU A 60 8.28 4.09 -1.87
N ALA A 61 6.95 4.18 -1.74
CA ALA A 61 6.19 5.31 -2.26
C ALA A 61 6.57 6.64 -1.57
N GLU A 62 6.78 6.64 -0.25
CA GLU A 62 7.22 7.84 0.50
C GLU A 62 8.60 8.32 0.04
N ILE A 63 9.56 7.42 -0.20
CA ILE A 63 10.87 7.75 -0.75
C ILE A 63 10.70 8.31 -2.17
N GLY A 64 9.93 7.66 -3.03
CA GLY A 64 9.67 8.12 -4.39
C GLY A 64 8.99 9.49 -4.45
N ILE A 65 8.07 9.79 -3.54
CA ILE A 65 7.44 11.12 -3.39
C ILE A 65 8.49 12.17 -3.07
N LYS A 66 9.36 11.90 -2.08
CA LYS A 66 10.41 12.84 -1.68
C LYS A 66 11.37 13.14 -2.83
N ASP A 67 11.84 12.12 -3.53
CA ASP A 67 12.74 12.26 -4.67
C ASP A 67 12.08 13.06 -5.82
N ALA A 68 10.79 12.80 -6.08
CA ALA A 68 10.03 13.53 -7.09
C ALA A 68 9.81 14.99 -6.69
N GLU A 69 9.54 15.30 -5.42
CA GLU A 69 9.40 16.67 -4.91
C GLU A 69 10.72 17.45 -5.00
N GLU A 70 11.84 16.83 -4.64
CA GLU A 70 13.18 17.45 -4.77
C GLU A 70 13.50 17.74 -6.23
N LYS A 71 13.23 16.79 -7.14
CA LYS A 71 13.43 16.97 -8.58
C LYS A 71 12.56 18.09 -9.14
N TYR A 72 11.28 18.11 -8.78
CA TYR A 72 10.34 19.16 -9.22
C TYR A 72 10.79 20.54 -8.76
N ASN A 73 11.17 20.67 -7.50
CA ASN A 73 11.65 21.93 -6.93
C ASN A 73 12.94 22.41 -7.63
N HIS A 74 13.87 21.50 -7.92
CA HIS A 74 15.07 21.85 -8.68
C HIS A 74 14.74 22.35 -10.09
N GLN A 75 13.84 21.66 -10.79
CA GLN A 75 13.38 22.09 -12.11
C GLN A 75 12.68 23.44 -12.08
N LEU A 76 11.88 23.70 -11.03
CA LEU A 76 11.20 24.98 -10.82
C LEU A 76 12.20 26.12 -10.62
N GLU A 77 13.27 25.91 -9.85
CA GLU A 77 14.31 26.92 -9.65
C GLU A 77 15.10 27.21 -10.95
N LEU A 78 15.37 26.19 -11.74
CA LEU A 78 15.96 26.39 -13.07
C LEU A 78 15.05 27.21 -13.97
N LEU A 79 13.76 26.93 -14.01
CA LEU A 79 12.78 27.67 -14.79
C LEU A 79 12.68 29.13 -14.32
N LYS A 80 12.62 29.37 -13.01
CA LYS A 80 12.63 30.74 -12.45
C LYS A 80 13.86 31.52 -12.85
N THR A 81 15.05 30.89 -12.78
CA THR A 81 16.32 31.53 -13.17
C THR A 81 16.29 31.89 -14.65
N ARG A 82 15.75 31.03 -15.52
CA ARG A 82 15.61 31.35 -16.95
C ARG A 82 14.64 32.49 -17.22
N ILE A 83 13.50 32.49 -16.55
CA ILE A 83 12.49 33.55 -16.67
C ILE A 83 13.08 34.88 -16.20
N ALA A 84 13.82 34.90 -15.08
CA ALA A 84 14.49 36.09 -14.58
C ALA A 84 15.54 36.62 -15.58
N ALA A 85 16.37 35.74 -16.14
CA ALA A 85 17.34 36.10 -17.15
C ALA A 85 16.70 36.68 -18.42
N LEU A 86 15.58 36.09 -18.86
CA LEU A 86 14.81 36.63 -20.00
C LEU A 86 14.20 37.98 -19.69
N TYR A 87 13.71 38.21 -18.47
CA TYR A 87 13.15 39.49 -18.04
C TYR A 87 14.25 40.58 -17.92
N GLU A 88 15.40 40.24 -17.34
CA GLU A 88 16.53 41.15 -17.19
C GLU A 88 17.18 41.56 -18.53
N ALA A 89 17.13 40.68 -19.53
CA ALA A 89 17.58 40.96 -20.89
C ALA A 89 16.72 42.05 -21.58
N GLY A 90 15.58 42.41 -20.99
CA GLY A 90 14.68 43.45 -21.50
C GLY A 90 13.86 42.99 -22.70
N ASP A 91 13.31 43.96 -23.44
CA ASP A 91 12.48 43.74 -24.65
C ASP A 91 13.24 43.13 -25.85
N THR A 92 14.47 42.63 -25.62
CA THR A 92 15.27 41.98 -26.64
C THR A 92 14.66 40.63 -26.96
N THR A 93 13.78 40.57 -27.90
CA THR A 93 13.19 39.31 -28.38
C THR A 93 14.27 38.49 -29.11
N TYR A 94 14.12 37.17 -29.16
CA TYR A 94 14.97 36.31 -29.99
C TYR A 94 15.08 36.82 -31.43
N LEU A 95 14.03 37.49 -31.91
CA LEU A 95 13.99 38.13 -33.21
C LEU A 95 15.02 39.27 -33.34
N ASP A 96 15.17 40.11 -32.29
CA ASP A 96 16.15 41.21 -32.28
C ASP A 96 17.58 40.68 -32.31
N VAL A 97 17.83 39.57 -31.57
CA VAL A 97 19.12 38.85 -31.60
C VAL A 97 19.45 38.38 -33.01
N LEU A 98 18.48 37.80 -33.70
CA LEU A 98 18.62 37.32 -35.09
C LEU A 98 18.83 38.49 -36.05
N LEU A 99 18.05 39.54 -35.92
CA LEU A 99 18.15 40.75 -36.79
C LEU A 99 19.42 41.53 -36.55
N SER A 100 20.06 41.43 -35.39
CA SER A 100 21.36 42.03 -35.06
C SER A 100 22.55 41.28 -35.72
N SER A 101 22.30 40.24 -36.49
CA SER A 101 23.34 39.44 -37.11
C SER A 101 24.17 40.23 -38.14
N LYS A 102 25.49 40.05 -38.10
CA LYS A 102 26.43 40.76 -38.97
C LYS A 102 26.68 40.08 -40.31
N SER A 103 26.29 38.82 -40.41
CA SER A 103 26.42 37.99 -41.63
C SER A 103 25.38 36.88 -41.64
N ILE A 104 25.21 36.24 -42.80
CA ILE A 104 24.33 35.07 -42.92
C ILE A 104 24.80 33.91 -42.05
N THR A 105 26.11 33.70 -41.94
CA THR A 105 26.68 32.67 -41.06
C THR A 105 26.34 32.95 -39.59
N ASP A 106 26.59 34.21 -39.14
CA ASP A 106 26.23 34.66 -37.76
C ASP A 106 24.72 34.52 -37.49
N PHE A 107 23.88 34.79 -38.50
CA PHE A 107 22.44 34.58 -38.39
C PHE A 107 22.07 33.09 -38.20
N ILE A 108 22.69 32.22 -38.98
CA ILE A 108 22.46 30.76 -38.91
C ILE A 108 22.91 30.22 -37.54
N ASP A 109 24.07 30.63 -37.05
CA ASP A 109 24.60 30.20 -35.77
C ASP A 109 23.70 30.65 -34.62
N LYS A 110 23.24 31.91 -34.64
CA LYS A 110 22.30 32.44 -33.66
C LYS A 110 20.94 31.73 -33.70
N TYR A 111 20.44 31.45 -34.91
CA TYR A 111 19.18 30.69 -35.08
C TYR A 111 19.26 29.30 -34.48
N TYR A 112 20.32 28.55 -34.71
CA TYR A 112 20.50 27.22 -34.11
C TYR A 112 20.63 27.32 -32.58
N THR A 113 21.39 28.28 -32.06
CA THR A 113 21.52 28.48 -30.61
C THR A 113 20.17 28.79 -29.95
N ILE A 114 19.39 29.68 -30.55
CA ILE A 114 18.04 30.03 -30.03
C ILE A 114 17.12 28.81 -30.12
N SER A 115 17.17 28.05 -31.20
CA SER A 115 16.36 26.83 -31.38
C SER A 115 16.69 25.78 -30.33
N GLU A 116 17.97 25.56 -30.02
CA GLU A 116 18.40 24.64 -28.96
C GLU A 116 17.91 25.09 -27.57
N ILE A 117 17.95 26.40 -27.30
CA ILE A 117 17.41 26.96 -26.04
C ILE A 117 15.92 26.70 -25.92
N LEU A 118 15.14 26.98 -26.97
CA LEU A 118 13.69 26.78 -26.98
C LEU A 118 13.31 25.31 -26.82
N GLU A 119 14.04 24.41 -27.48
CA GLU A 119 13.84 22.97 -27.34
C GLU A 119 14.19 22.49 -25.94
N SER A 120 15.27 22.98 -25.34
CA SER A 120 15.64 22.69 -23.97
C SER A 120 14.58 23.14 -22.97
N ASP A 121 14.00 24.33 -23.16
CA ASP A 121 12.92 24.86 -22.30
C ASP A 121 11.66 24.01 -22.41
N LYS A 122 11.27 23.62 -23.64
CA LYS A 122 10.15 22.73 -23.88
C LYS A 122 10.36 21.38 -23.21
N ASN A 123 11.55 20.81 -23.31
CA ASN A 123 11.90 19.55 -22.66
C ASN A 123 11.86 19.65 -21.13
N LEU A 124 12.36 20.75 -20.55
CA LEU A 124 12.28 21.01 -19.12
C LEU A 124 10.83 21.06 -18.65
N MET A 125 9.97 21.79 -19.35
CA MET A 125 8.53 21.88 -19.01
C MET A 125 7.84 20.52 -19.14
N GLY A 126 8.16 19.72 -20.18
CA GLY A 126 7.65 18.35 -20.32
C GLY A 126 8.07 17.46 -19.16
N GLN A 127 9.34 17.51 -18.76
CA GLN A 127 9.83 16.74 -17.61
C GLN A 127 9.18 17.18 -16.27
N MET A 128 8.89 18.47 -16.11
CA MET A 128 8.17 18.97 -14.92
C MET A 128 6.75 18.42 -14.87
N GLU A 129 6.03 18.39 -15.99
CA GLU A 129 4.69 17.82 -16.05
C GLU A 129 4.70 16.32 -15.77
N ASP A 130 5.62 15.57 -16.35
CA ASP A 130 5.79 14.13 -16.08
C ASP A 130 6.09 13.87 -14.60
N THR A 131 6.93 14.71 -14.00
CA THR A 131 7.26 14.60 -12.57
C THR A 131 6.05 14.90 -11.69
N ARG A 132 5.26 15.92 -12.05
CA ARG A 132 4.01 16.28 -11.37
C ARG A 132 2.99 15.14 -11.41
N VAL A 133 2.78 14.55 -12.59
CA VAL A 133 1.85 13.41 -12.75
C VAL A 133 2.29 12.23 -11.90
N LYS A 134 3.56 11.85 -11.95
CA LYS A 134 4.11 10.75 -11.13
C LYS A 134 3.99 11.02 -9.63
N LEU A 135 4.20 12.25 -9.21
CA LEU A 135 4.03 12.66 -7.82
C LEU A 135 2.59 12.48 -7.35
N GLU A 136 1.62 12.89 -8.16
CA GLU A 136 0.19 12.74 -7.85
C GLU A 136 -0.21 11.27 -7.79
N GLU A 137 0.22 10.46 -8.75
CA GLU A 137 -0.01 9.01 -8.76
C GLU A 137 0.58 8.34 -7.51
N SER A 138 1.81 8.69 -7.14
CA SER A 138 2.48 8.14 -5.96
C SER A 138 1.76 8.53 -4.66
N LYS A 139 1.27 9.76 -4.55
CA LYS A 139 0.46 10.21 -3.40
C LYS A 139 -0.86 9.44 -3.29
N GLN A 140 -1.51 9.16 -4.41
CA GLN A 140 -2.74 8.36 -4.43
C GLN A 140 -2.47 6.92 -4.00
N VAL A 141 -1.40 6.30 -4.48
CA VAL A 141 -0.99 4.95 -4.07
C VAL A 141 -0.71 4.89 -2.57
N LEU A 142 0.00 5.89 -2.04
CA LEU A 142 0.29 6.01 -0.61
C LEU A 142 -0.98 6.09 0.23
N GLU A 143 -1.92 6.93 -0.15
CA GLU A 143 -3.19 7.12 0.56
C GLU A 143 -4.01 5.83 0.56
N THR A 144 -4.19 5.23 -0.61
CA THR A 144 -4.88 3.94 -0.75
C THR A 144 -4.20 2.83 0.06
N GLY A 145 -2.87 2.77 0.07
CA GLY A 145 -2.12 1.80 0.86
C GLY A 145 -2.34 1.98 2.37
N LYS A 146 -2.37 3.21 2.86
CA LYS A 146 -2.67 3.51 4.28
C LYS A 146 -4.09 3.08 4.68
N GLU A 147 -5.08 3.36 3.84
CA GLU A 147 -6.46 2.91 4.06
C GLU A 147 -6.57 1.37 4.10
N GLN A 148 -5.87 0.68 3.20
CA GLN A 148 -5.85 -0.78 3.17
C GLN A 148 -5.21 -1.36 4.44
N ILE A 149 -4.12 -0.79 4.94
CA ILE A 149 -3.50 -1.21 6.21
C ILE A 149 -4.45 -1.06 7.38
N GLU A 150 -5.17 0.05 7.47
CA GLU A 150 -6.16 0.24 8.55
C GLU A 150 -7.29 -0.80 8.49
N ALA A 151 -7.77 -1.13 7.28
CA ALA A 151 -8.77 -2.18 7.09
C ALA A 151 -8.24 -3.57 7.49
N LEU A 152 -6.99 -3.91 7.10
CA LEU A 152 -6.35 -5.18 7.47
C LEU A 152 -6.09 -5.28 8.97
N LYS A 153 -5.64 -4.22 9.62
CA LYS A 153 -5.46 -4.18 11.08
C LYS A 153 -6.77 -4.41 11.82
N LYS A 154 -7.87 -3.81 11.34
CA LYS A 154 -9.19 -4.05 11.89
C LYS A 154 -9.61 -5.52 11.73
N SER A 155 -9.45 -6.08 10.52
CA SER A 155 -9.72 -7.50 10.25
C SER A 155 -8.92 -8.42 11.17
N LYS A 156 -7.62 -8.12 11.37
CA LYS A 156 -6.75 -8.87 12.29
C LYS A 156 -7.28 -8.86 13.73
N VAL A 157 -7.74 -7.70 14.22
CA VAL A 157 -8.32 -7.59 15.57
C VAL A 157 -9.59 -8.41 15.68
N ASP A 158 -10.46 -8.37 14.68
CA ASP A 158 -11.71 -9.14 14.66
C ASP A 158 -11.43 -10.65 14.63
N THR A 159 -10.49 -11.11 13.81
CA THR A 159 -10.05 -12.51 13.75
C THR A 159 -9.41 -12.95 15.08
N ALA A 160 -8.55 -12.12 15.68
CA ALA A 160 -7.96 -12.42 17.00
C ALA A 160 -8.99 -12.52 18.12
N ASN A 161 -10.07 -11.75 18.06
CA ASN A 161 -11.18 -11.85 19.02
C ASN A 161 -11.95 -13.17 18.82
N SER A 162 -12.21 -13.57 17.57
CA SER A 162 -12.83 -14.85 17.24
C SER A 162 -11.98 -16.04 17.74
N LEU A 163 -10.67 -15.98 17.52
CA LEU A 163 -9.71 -16.96 18.04
C LEU A 163 -9.80 -17.09 19.57
N LYS A 164 -9.80 -15.97 20.31
CA LYS A 164 -9.93 -15.98 21.76
C LYS A 164 -11.24 -16.59 22.24
N GLN A 165 -12.34 -16.31 21.54
CA GLN A 165 -13.65 -16.90 21.87
C GLN A 165 -13.63 -18.42 21.67
N SER A 166 -13.12 -18.92 20.53
CA SER A 166 -13.02 -20.35 20.27
C SER A 166 -12.10 -21.06 21.27
N GLN A 167 -10.99 -20.43 21.66
CA GLN A 167 -10.11 -20.95 22.70
C GLN A 167 -10.79 -21.01 24.08
N ALA A 168 -11.58 -20.00 24.45
CA ALA A 168 -12.31 -19.97 25.72
C ALA A 168 -13.38 -21.07 25.79
N VAL A 169 -14.11 -21.29 24.71
CA VAL A 169 -15.12 -22.38 24.60
C VAL A 169 -14.47 -23.75 24.75
N LYS A 170 -13.25 -23.95 24.22
CA LYS A 170 -12.52 -25.22 24.35
C LYS A 170 -12.10 -25.54 25.78
N GLN A 171 -11.92 -24.52 26.65
CA GLN A 171 -11.48 -24.70 28.04
C GLN A 171 -12.64 -24.93 29.04
N THR A 172 -13.87 -24.76 28.62
CA THR A 172 -15.09 -25.02 29.39
C THR A 172 -15.67 -26.38 29.13
#